data_0ed32771ccb46a44d37cf05ad6ab2306
#
_entry.id   0ed32771ccb46a44d37cf05ad6ab2306
#
_cell.length_a   1.000
_cell.length_b   1.000
_cell.length_c   1.000
_cell.angle_alpha   90.00
_cell.angle_beta   90.00
_cell.angle_gamma   90.00
#
_symmetry.space_group_name_H-M   'P 1'
#
loop_
_entity.id
_entity.type
_entity.pdbx_description
1 polymer ?
#
loop_
_entity_poly.entity_id
_entity_poly.type
_entity_poly.pdbx_seq_one_letter_code
_entity_poly.pdbx_strand_id
1 'polypeptide(L)'
;VGARCCKRPASLNAIKLFIQGVSPLEYYAHRGFAHAGRAFRGEGARVACQMQSIDELRHYQTQTHAISTYNKYFNGMHHANHWFDRVWYLSVPKSFFEDACTAGPFEFLTSVSFSFEYVLTNLLFVPFMSGAAHNGDMSTVTFGFSAQSDESRHMTLGIECIKFMLEQDEDNVPIVQRWIDKWFWRGYRLLTIVAMMQDYMLPKRGLSWKEAWEMYAESNGGALFKDLARYGIREPKGWADACDGKHHISHQAWNTFYNYNAAAPFHTWVPTDEELAWLSEKYPESVTVQVPDKRASDLGLRAG
;
A
#
# COMPACT_ATOMS: atom_id res chain seq x y z
N VAL A 1 4.92 -22.13 19.35
CA VAL A 1 4.30 -21.68 18.09
C VAL A 1 5.29 -20.82 17.31
N GLY A 2 5.96 -19.84 17.94
CA GLY A 2 6.84 -18.90 17.26
C GLY A 2 8.07 -19.48 16.56
N ALA A 3 8.65 -20.56 17.04
CA ALA A 3 9.88 -21.13 16.46
C ALA A 3 9.67 -21.86 15.12
N ARG A 4 8.43 -22.13 14.72
CA ARG A 4 8.10 -22.78 13.44
C ARG A 4 7.68 -21.81 12.34
N CYS A 5 7.33 -20.56 12.70
CA CYS A 5 6.77 -19.58 11.78
C CYS A 5 7.76 -19.06 10.73
N CYS A 6 9.04 -19.13 11.00
CA CYS A 6 10.05 -18.50 10.14
C CYS A 6 11.16 -19.49 9.81
N LYS A 7 10.80 -20.56 9.10
CA LYS A 7 11.79 -21.51 8.56
C LYS A 7 12.76 -20.84 7.57
N ARG A 8 12.44 -19.64 7.11
CA ARG A 8 13.21 -18.92 6.09
C ARG A 8 13.53 -17.51 6.57
N PRO A 9 14.81 -17.11 6.65
CA PRO A 9 15.21 -15.76 7.03
C PRO A 9 14.59 -14.67 6.15
N ALA A 10 14.43 -14.95 4.86
CA ALA A 10 13.80 -14.03 3.92
C ALA A 10 12.34 -13.71 4.29
N SER A 11 11.57 -14.73 4.68
CA SER A 11 10.19 -14.53 5.14
C SER A 11 10.12 -13.67 6.39
N LEU A 12 11.05 -13.87 7.33
CA LEU A 12 11.12 -13.03 8.53
C LEU A 12 11.43 -11.56 8.20
N ASN A 13 12.32 -11.32 7.25
CA ASN A 13 12.64 -9.96 6.81
C ASN A 13 11.43 -9.30 6.11
N ALA A 14 10.67 -10.05 5.32
CA ALA A 14 9.42 -9.56 4.73
C ALA A 14 8.40 -9.16 5.81
N ILE A 15 8.21 -9.99 6.82
CA ILE A 15 7.31 -9.70 7.95
C ILE A 15 7.79 -8.46 8.72
N LYS A 16 9.10 -8.36 8.99
CA LYS A 16 9.67 -7.17 9.64
C LYS A 16 9.37 -5.89 8.88
N LEU A 17 9.62 -5.90 7.58
CA LEU A 17 9.38 -4.74 6.74
C LEU A 17 7.90 -4.36 6.72
N PHE A 18 7.02 -5.36 6.53
CA PHE A 18 5.58 -5.12 6.49
C PHE A 18 5.08 -4.52 7.81
N ILE A 19 5.25 -5.21 8.91
CA ILE A 19 4.69 -4.79 10.19
C ILE A 19 5.31 -3.46 10.66
N GLN A 20 6.61 -3.26 10.49
CA GLN A 20 7.28 -2.04 10.92
C GLN A 20 7.04 -0.87 9.98
N GLY A 21 6.86 -1.13 8.69
CA GLY A 21 6.64 -0.09 7.68
C GLY A 21 5.17 0.28 7.52
N VAL A 22 4.25 -0.67 7.68
CA VAL A 22 2.83 -0.46 7.42
C VAL A 22 2.06 -0.02 8.67
N SER A 23 2.41 -0.53 9.86
CA SER A 23 1.65 -0.18 11.07
C SER A 23 1.49 1.33 11.33
N PRO A 24 2.49 2.20 11.12
CA PRO A 24 2.26 3.64 11.24
C PRO A 24 1.26 4.20 10.23
N LEU A 25 1.10 3.57 9.06
CA LEU A 25 0.15 3.99 8.03
C LEU A 25 -1.29 3.79 8.49
N GLU A 26 -1.57 2.68 9.17
CA GLU A 26 -2.88 2.41 9.79
C GLU A 26 -3.26 3.53 10.77
N TYR A 27 -2.28 4.01 11.54
CA TYR A 27 -2.50 5.13 12.44
C TYR A 27 -2.79 6.45 11.72
N TYR A 28 -2.18 6.70 10.56
CA TYR A 28 -2.55 7.84 9.71
C TYR A 28 -3.95 7.69 9.15
N ALA A 29 -4.31 6.50 8.67
CA ALA A 29 -5.66 6.19 8.19
C ALA A 29 -6.70 6.42 9.30
N HIS A 30 -6.47 5.89 10.50
CA HIS A 30 -7.29 6.15 11.69
C HIS A 30 -7.57 7.65 11.88
N ARG A 31 -6.52 8.47 11.88
CA ARG A 31 -6.67 9.93 12.06
C ARG A 31 -7.45 10.59 10.92
N GLY A 32 -7.18 10.17 9.70
CA GLY A 32 -7.85 10.68 8.51
C GLY A 32 -9.34 10.38 8.51
N PHE A 33 -9.75 9.15 8.83
CA PHE A 33 -11.17 8.77 8.94
C PHE A 33 -11.87 9.46 10.09
N ALA A 34 -11.21 9.62 11.25
CA ALA A 34 -11.74 10.39 12.36
C ALA A 34 -11.99 11.85 11.96
N HIS A 35 -11.08 12.45 11.19
CA HIS A 35 -11.23 13.81 10.68
C HIS A 35 -12.38 13.91 9.65
N ALA A 36 -12.39 13.02 8.65
CA ALA A 36 -13.43 12.97 7.62
C ALA A 36 -14.83 12.81 8.25
N GLY A 37 -14.97 11.89 9.19
CA GLY A 37 -16.23 11.67 9.91
C GLY A 37 -16.76 12.91 10.67
N ARG A 38 -15.87 13.79 11.11
CA ARG A 38 -16.28 15.06 11.74
C ARG A 38 -16.78 16.09 10.73
N ALA A 39 -16.29 16.03 9.52
CA ALA A 39 -16.66 16.97 8.47
C ALA A 39 -18.01 16.67 7.80
N PHE A 40 -18.44 15.40 7.77
CA PHE A 40 -19.72 15.01 7.19
C PHE A 40 -20.89 15.44 8.05
N ARG A 41 -21.95 15.92 7.39
CA ARG A 41 -23.20 16.32 8.08
C ARG A 41 -24.16 15.15 8.26
N GLY A 42 -24.16 14.19 7.32
CA GLY A 42 -25.04 13.02 7.37
C GLY A 42 -24.60 12.01 8.43
N GLU A 43 -25.54 11.51 9.23
CA GLU A 43 -25.24 10.56 10.31
C GLU A 43 -24.59 9.27 9.79
N GLY A 44 -25.11 8.70 8.69
CA GLY A 44 -24.60 7.46 8.12
C GLY A 44 -23.12 7.56 7.72
N ALA A 45 -22.75 8.60 6.98
CA ALA A 45 -21.37 8.83 6.57
C ALA A 45 -20.43 9.08 7.77
N ARG A 46 -20.92 9.82 8.78
CA ARG A 46 -20.17 10.07 10.02
C ARG A 46 -19.88 8.79 10.77
N VAL A 47 -20.92 7.96 10.97
CA VAL A 47 -20.78 6.68 11.68
C VAL A 47 -19.88 5.74 10.89
N ALA A 48 -20.05 5.63 9.59
CA ALA A 48 -19.19 4.79 8.74
C ALA A 48 -17.72 5.19 8.85
N CYS A 49 -17.37 6.47 8.73
CA CYS A 49 -16.01 6.95 8.92
C CYS A 49 -15.47 6.71 10.34
N GLN A 50 -16.30 6.85 11.36
CA GLN A 50 -15.88 6.59 12.74
C GLN A 50 -15.62 5.09 12.97
N MET A 51 -16.46 4.22 12.43
CA MET A 51 -16.23 2.76 12.49
C MET A 51 -14.93 2.38 11.77
N GLN A 52 -14.72 2.89 10.57
CA GLN A 52 -13.49 2.68 9.85
C GLN A 52 -12.27 3.21 10.62
N SER A 53 -12.38 4.38 11.22
CA SER A 53 -11.32 4.92 12.09
C SER A 53 -10.96 3.96 13.25
N ILE A 54 -11.94 3.30 13.85
CA ILE A 54 -11.74 2.31 14.91
C ILE A 54 -11.08 1.04 14.35
N ASP A 55 -11.50 0.60 13.17
CA ASP A 55 -10.89 -0.56 12.49
C ASP A 55 -9.40 -0.32 12.23
N GLU A 56 -9.03 0.83 11.68
CA GLU A 56 -7.63 1.20 11.42
C GLU A 56 -6.80 1.28 12.71
N LEU A 57 -7.36 1.82 13.79
CA LEU A 57 -6.70 1.80 15.09
C LEU A 57 -6.48 0.38 15.60
N ARG A 58 -7.45 -0.51 15.37
CA ARG A 58 -7.34 -1.92 15.73
C ARG A 58 -6.28 -2.63 14.87
N HIS A 59 -6.18 -2.34 13.58
CA HIS A 59 -5.12 -2.85 12.70
C HIS A 59 -3.74 -2.43 13.21
N TYR A 60 -3.57 -1.16 13.53
CA TYR A 60 -2.34 -0.64 14.14
C TYR A 60 -1.99 -1.35 15.45
N GLN A 61 -2.95 -1.50 16.35
CA GLN A 61 -2.73 -2.17 17.65
C GLN A 61 -2.38 -3.65 17.47
N THR A 62 -3.03 -4.35 16.55
CA THR A 62 -2.78 -5.76 16.27
C THR A 62 -1.38 -5.96 15.69
N GLN A 63 -0.95 -5.09 14.79
CA GLN A 63 0.42 -5.11 14.23
C GLN A 63 1.46 -4.80 15.31
N THR A 64 1.21 -3.81 16.16
CA THR A 64 2.11 -3.48 17.28
C THR A 64 2.22 -4.64 18.26
N HIS A 65 1.13 -5.34 18.54
CA HIS A 65 1.13 -6.55 19.35
C HIS A 65 1.93 -7.68 18.68
N ALA A 66 1.80 -7.85 17.38
CA ALA A 66 2.59 -8.82 16.61
C ALA A 66 4.09 -8.51 16.70
N ILE A 67 4.50 -7.24 16.54
CA ILE A 67 5.89 -6.79 16.74
C ILE A 67 6.40 -7.24 18.12
N SER A 68 5.64 -6.98 19.17
CA SER A 68 5.99 -7.36 20.54
C SER A 68 6.13 -8.89 20.70
N THR A 69 5.29 -9.65 20.03
CA THR A 69 5.33 -11.11 20.03
C THR A 69 6.55 -11.64 19.29
N TYR A 70 6.80 -11.15 18.08
CA TYR A 70 7.96 -11.57 17.28
C TYR A 70 9.28 -11.20 17.97
N ASN A 71 9.33 -10.05 18.63
CA ASN A 71 10.53 -9.57 19.31
C ASN A 71 11.02 -10.48 20.45
N LYS A 72 10.15 -11.36 20.96
CA LYS A 72 10.54 -12.38 21.95
C LYS A 72 11.42 -13.49 21.35
N TYR A 73 11.35 -13.67 20.03
CA TYR A 73 12.01 -14.77 19.35
C TYR A 73 13.02 -14.32 18.28
N PHE A 74 12.89 -13.09 17.80
CA PHE A 74 13.68 -12.55 16.69
C PHE A 74 14.13 -11.13 16.98
N ASN A 75 15.38 -10.83 16.69
CA ASN A 75 15.93 -9.48 16.88
C ASN A 75 15.47 -8.52 15.77
N GLY A 76 15.42 -7.23 16.07
CA GLY A 76 15.20 -6.17 15.11
C GLY A 76 13.74 -5.85 14.82
N MET A 77 12.82 -6.23 15.70
CA MET A 77 11.39 -5.92 15.60
C MET A 77 10.95 -4.68 16.43
N HIS A 78 11.84 -3.91 16.99
CA HIS A 78 11.51 -2.90 18.00
C HIS A 78 11.73 -1.46 17.55
N HIS A 79 11.97 -1.21 16.26
CA HIS A 79 12.29 0.12 15.76
C HIS A 79 11.32 0.62 14.66
N ALA A 80 10.03 0.26 14.75
CA ALA A 80 9.04 0.59 13.73
C ALA A 80 9.04 2.08 13.36
N ASN A 81 8.93 2.97 14.35
CA ASN A 81 8.91 4.41 14.10
C ASN A 81 10.22 4.92 13.49
N HIS A 82 11.36 4.40 13.94
CA HIS A 82 12.64 4.78 13.37
C HIS A 82 12.75 4.38 11.89
N TRP A 83 12.33 3.16 11.55
CA TRP A 83 12.31 2.71 10.16
C TRP A 83 11.37 3.56 9.31
N PHE A 84 10.17 3.82 9.80
CA PHE A 84 9.19 4.63 9.10
C PHE A 84 9.68 6.06 8.82
N ASP A 85 10.41 6.65 9.76
CA ASP A 85 10.91 8.02 9.65
C ASP A 85 12.23 8.13 8.88
N ARG A 86 13.04 7.07 8.82
CA ARG A 86 14.42 7.14 8.33
C ARG A 86 14.69 6.37 7.05
N VAL A 87 13.83 5.42 6.70
CA VAL A 87 14.02 4.62 5.49
C VAL A 87 13.34 5.31 4.32
N TRP A 88 14.14 5.68 3.32
CA TRP A 88 13.68 6.55 2.22
C TRP A 88 12.47 5.99 1.45
N TYR A 89 12.42 4.68 1.16
CA TYR A 89 11.31 4.10 0.41
C TYR A 89 9.99 4.13 1.21
N LEU A 90 10.06 4.20 2.53
CA LEU A 90 8.87 4.40 3.37
C LEU A 90 8.38 5.86 3.37
N SER A 91 9.18 6.79 2.84
CA SER A 91 8.71 8.16 2.59
C SER A 91 7.55 8.20 1.59
N VAL A 92 7.48 7.25 0.68
CA VAL A 92 6.40 7.20 -0.33
C VAL A 92 5.04 6.91 0.30
N PRO A 93 4.85 5.81 1.04
CA PRO A 93 3.60 5.59 1.75
C PRO A 93 3.31 6.68 2.80
N LYS A 94 4.34 7.15 3.52
CA LYS A 94 4.20 8.25 4.46
C LYS A 94 3.63 9.50 3.79
N SER A 95 4.20 9.91 2.66
CA SER A 95 3.73 11.07 1.92
C SER A 95 2.32 10.90 1.37
N PHE A 96 1.95 9.67 0.96
CA PHE A 96 0.60 9.38 0.51
C PHE A 96 -0.42 9.70 1.60
N PHE A 97 -0.23 9.14 2.79
CA PHE A 97 -1.17 9.31 3.90
C PHE A 97 -1.14 10.73 4.49
N GLU A 98 0.03 11.35 4.61
CA GLU A 98 0.11 12.75 5.08
C GLU A 98 -0.66 13.69 4.17
N ASP A 99 -0.47 13.59 2.87
CA ASP A 99 -1.19 14.42 1.90
C ASP A 99 -2.68 14.08 1.85
N ALA A 100 -3.05 12.79 1.95
CA ALA A 100 -4.45 12.39 2.04
C ALA A 100 -5.13 12.97 3.28
N CYS A 101 -4.46 12.95 4.44
CA CYS A 101 -5.00 13.51 5.69
C CYS A 101 -5.16 15.04 5.66
N THR A 102 -4.48 15.74 4.75
CA THR A 102 -4.63 17.20 4.57
C THR A 102 -5.64 17.56 3.49
N ALA A 103 -6.13 16.57 2.73
CA ALA A 103 -7.17 16.76 1.73
C ALA A 103 -8.55 16.99 2.37
N GLY A 104 -9.50 17.50 1.58
CA GLY A 104 -10.90 17.57 2.01
C GLY A 104 -11.50 16.16 2.22
N PRO A 105 -12.59 16.01 3.00
CA PRO A 105 -13.10 14.70 3.40
C PRO A 105 -13.49 13.81 2.22
N PHE A 106 -14.06 14.34 1.16
CA PHE A 106 -14.41 13.59 -0.04
C PHE A 106 -13.17 13.15 -0.83
N GLU A 107 -12.17 14.02 -0.96
CA GLU A 107 -10.91 13.64 -1.60
C GLU A 107 -10.16 12.62 -0.75
N PHE A 108 -10.20 12.72 0.57
CA PHE A 108 -9.65 11.72 1.47
C PHE A 108 -10.27 10.34 1.25
N LEU A 109 -11.60 10.22 1.21
CA LEU A 109 -12.26 8.94 0.93
C LEU A 109 -11.96 8.44 -0.49
N THR A 110 -11.84 9.34 -1.47
CA THR A 110 -11.41 8.96 -2.83
C THR A 110 -9.98 8.43 -2.85
N SER A 111 -9.09 9.00 -2.04
CA SER A 111 -7.68 8.57 -1.98
C SER A 111 -7.50 7.25 -1.25
N VAL A 112 -8.01 7.12 -0.04
CA VAL A 112 -7.77 5.96 0.83
C VAL A 112 -8.78 4.87 0.53
N SER A 113 -10.07 5.08 0.82
CA SER A 113 -11.06 4.01 0.70
C SER A 113 -11.32 3.54 -0.74
N PHE A 114 -11.22 4.42 -1.73
CA PHE A 114 -11.43 4.04 -3.11
C PHE A 114 -10.14 3.68 -3.84
N SER A 115 -9.25 4.66 -4.06
CA SER A 115 -8.09 4.46 -4.93
C SER A 115 -7.07 3.50 -4.36
N PHE A 116 -6.90 3.46 -3.04
CA PHE A 116 -5.96 2.54 -2.40
C PHE A 116 -6.65 1.25 -1.94
N GLU A 117 -7.61 1.32 -1.05
CA GLU A 117 -8.21 0.11 -0.47
C GLU A 117 -9.02 -0.68 -1.50
N TYR A 118 -9.99 -0.06 -2.19
CA TYR A 118 -10.84 -0.77 -3.13
C TYR A 118 -10.10 -1.23 -4.39
N VAL A 119 -9.29 -0.36 -4.98
CA VAL A 119 -8.62 -0.66 -6.25
C VAL A 119 -7.35 -1.50 -6.08
N LEU A 120 -6.61 -1.34 -4.99
CA LEU A 120 -5.24 -1.85 -4.88
C LEU A 120 -5.01 -2.86 -3.75
N THR A 121 -5.70 -2.74 -2.62
CA THR A 121 -5.34 -3.48 -1.39
C THR A 121 -5.46 -5.00 -1.52
N ASN A 122 -6.39 -5.50 -2.32
CA ASN A 122 -6.51 -6.95 -2.54
C ASN A 122 -5.26 -7.59 -3.18
N LEU A 123 -4.54 -6.84 -3.99
CA LEU A 123 -3.24 -7.28 -4.55
C LEU A 123 -2.16 -7.41 -3.49
N LEU A 124 -2.35 -6.80 -2.34
CA LEU A 124 -1.42 -6.84 -1.22
C LEU A 124 -1.79 -7.93 -0.22
N PHE A 125 -3.01 -7.88 0.33
CA PHE A 125 -3.39 -8.73 1.47
C PHE A 125 -3.49 -10.20 1.10
N VAL A 126 -4.10 -10.53 -0.03
CA VAL A 126 -4.33 -11.94 -0.40
C VAL A 126 -3.01 -12.70 -0.60
N PRO A 127 -2.05 -12.24 -1.41
CA PRO A 127 -0.77 -12.90 -1.54
C PRO A 127 0.06 -12.89 -0.25
N PHE A 128 -0.03 -11.82 0.55
CA PHE A 128 0.68 -11.72 1.82
C PHE A 128 0.21 -12.79 2.82
N MET A 129 -1.10 -12.94 3.00
CA MET A 129 -1.66 -13.99 3.85
C MET A 129 -1.33 -15.41 3.34
N SER A 130 -1.37 -15.61 2.02
CA SER A 130 -1.03 -16.89 1.40
C SER A 130 0.43 -17.25 1.67
N GLY A 131 1.34 -16.30 1.53
CA GLY A 131 2.76 -16.47 1.84
C GLY A 131 3.00 -16.76 3.32
N ALA A 132 2.30 -16.05 4.21
CA ALA A 132 2.36 -16.29 5.65
C ALA A 132 1.87 -17.69 6.01
N ALA A 133 0.73 -18.11 5.47
CA ALA A 133 0.16 -19.45 5.66
C ALA A 133 1.13 -20.55 5.21
N HIS A 134 1.75 -20.39 4.03
CA HIS A 134 2.76 -21.32 3.53
C HIS A 134 3.93 -21.50 4.50
N ASN A 135 4.35 -20.42 5.16
CA ASN A 135 5.43 -20.46 6.14
C ASN A 135 4.97 -20.90 7.55
N GLY A 136 3.68 -21.15 7.75
CA GLY A 136 3.11 -21.52 9.05
C GLY A 136 2.96 -20.36 10.02
N ASP A 137 3.02 -19.14 9.54
CA ASP A 137 2.85 -17.92 10.34
C ASP A 137 1.36 -17.58 10.50
N MET A 138 0.72 -18.26 11.42
CA MET A 138 -0.70 -18.08 11.70
C MET A 138 -1.01 -16.74 12.37
N SER A 139 -0.05 -16.05 12.96
CA SER A 139 -0.24 -14.72 13.53
C SER A 139 -0.51 -13.70 12.43
N THR A 140 0.34 -13.70 11.40
CA THR A 140 0.14 -12.84 10.23
C THR A 140 -1.14 -13.20 9.46
N VAL A 141 -1.44 -14.49 9.32
CA VAL A 141 -2.68 -14.95 8.68
C VAL A 141 -3.91 -14.42 9.43
N THR A 142 -3.93 -14.56 10.76
CA THR A 142 -5.06 -14.10 11.58
C THR A 142 -5.24 -12.59 11.51
N PHE A 143 -4.14 -11.84 11.58
CA PHE A 143 -4.17 -10.39 11.37
C PHE A 143 -4.74 -10.02 9.99
N GLY A 144 -4.20 -10.63 8.93
CA GLY A 144 -4.62 -10.33 7.57
C GLY A 144 -6.09 -10.64 7.32
N PHE A 145 -6.62 -11.76 7.82
CA PHE A 145 -8.05 -12.08 7.72
C PHE A 145 -8.92 -11.08 8.48
N SER A 146 -8.48 -10.66 9.67
CA SER A 146 -9.21 -9.65 10.43
C SER A 146 -9.28 -8.33 9.67
N ALA A 147 -8.15 -7.85 9.16
CA ALA A 147 -8.11 -6.62 8.37
C ALA A 147 -8.95 -6.76 7.09
N GLN A 148 -8.78 -7.84 6.32
CA GLN A 148 -9.53 -8.07 5.08
C GLN A 148 -11.06 -8.05 5.28
N SER A 149 -11.54 -8.55 6.42
CA SER A 149 -12.96 -8.48 6.76
C SER A 149 -13.46 -7.04 6.94
N ASP A 150 -12.63 -6.18 7.50
CA ASP A 150 -12.96 -4.77 7.68
C ASP A 150 -12.86 -3.99 6.37
N GLU A 151 -11.85 -4.29 5.56
CA GLU A 151 -11.61 -3.66 4.25
C GLU A 151 -12.85 -3.71 3.35
N SER A 152 -13.68 -4.74 3.44
CA SER A 152 -14.92 -4.81 2.67
C SER A 152 -15.89 -3.65 2.98
N ARG A 153 -15.93 -3.18 4.23
CA ARG A 153 -16.73 -2.00 4.63
C ARG A 153 -16.08 -0.72 4.16
N HIS A 154 -14.75 -0.63 4.24
CA HIS A 154 -13.96 0.51 3.79
C HIS A 154 -14.13 0.73 2.28
N MET A 155 -14.01 -0.33 1.50
CA MET A 155 -14.22 -0.32 0.05
C MET A 155 -15.64 0.14 -0.30
N THR A 156 -16.65 -0.37 0.43
CA THR A 156 -18.04 0.03 0.24
C THR A 156 -18.23 1.52 0.52
N LEU A 157 -17.67 2.04 1.60
CA LEU A 157 -17.72 3.47 1.89
C LEU A 157 -17.08 4.30 0.78
N GLY A 158 -15.94 3.87 0.27
CA GLY A 158 -15.22 4.54 -0.82
C GLY A 158 -16.04 4.65 -2.10
N ILE A 159 -16.58 3.52 -2.58
CA ILE A 159 -17.35 3.51 -3.85
C ILE A 159 -18.68 4.23 -3.71
N GLU A 160 -19.39 4.08 -2.60
CA GLU A 160 -20.65 4.76 -2.39
C GLU A 160 -20.46 6.28 -2.22
N CYS A 161 -19.35 6.72 -1.61
CA CYS A 161 -19.00 8.14 -1.56
C CYS A 161 -18.79 8.72 -2.97
N ILE A 162 -18.07 7.99 -3.84
CA ILE A 162 -17.86 8.42 -5.23
C ILE A 162 -19.16 8.49 -5.99
N LYS A 163 -19.99 7.45 -5.95
CA LYS A 163 -21.30 7.45 -6.61
C LYS A 163 -22.17 8.60 -6.13
N PHE A 164 -22.22 8.81 -4.82
CA PHE A 164 -22.96 9.91 -4.24
C PHE A 164 -22.55 11.27 -4.83
N MET A 165 -21.24 11.54 -4.89
CA MET A 165 -20.74 12.80 -5.48
C MET A 165 -21.15 12.96 -6.95
N LEU A 166 -21.02 11.89 -7.74
CA LEU A 166 -21.32 11.89 -9.17
C LEU A 166 -22.82 12.02 -9.46
N GLU A 167 -23.68 11.55 -8.57
CA GLU A 167 -25.13 11.66 -8.67
C GLU A 167 -25.67 13.03 -8.24
N GLN A 168 -24.92 13.81 -7.45
CA GLN A 168 -25.36 15.12 -7.01
C GLN A 168 -25.22 16.20 -8.07
N ASP A 169 -24.11 16.16 -8.85
CA ASP A 169 -23.80 17.20 -9.82
C ASP A 169 -22.82 16.67 -10.87
N GLU A 170 -23.12 16.90 -12.14
CA GLU A 170 -22.22 16.52 -13.25
C GLU A 170 -20.90 17.27 -13.25
N ASP A 171 -20.85 18.45 -12.67
CA ASP A 171 -19.62 19.22 -12.47
C ASP A 171 -18.64 18.55 -11.51
N ASN A 172 -19.09 17.55 -10.74
CA ASN A 172 -18.22 16.75 -9.88
C ASN A 172 -17.40 15.73 -10.70
N VAL A 173 -17.83 15.33 -11.87
CA VAL A 173 -17.13 14.31 -12.70
C VAL A 173 -15.67 14.67 -12.93
N PRO A 174 -15.33 15.85 -13.48
CA PRO A 174 -13.93 16.22 -13.69
C PRO A 174 -13.13 16.38 -12.41
N ILE A 175 -13.78 16.69 -11.28
CA ILE A 175 -13.13 16.83 -9.98
C ILE A 175 -12.76 15.43 -9.45
N VAL A 176 -13.71 14.52 -9.41
CA VAL A 176 -13.51 13.14 -8.95
C VAL A 176 -12.49 12.41 -9.85
N GLN A 177 -12.57 12.60 -11.18
CA GLN A 177 -11.60 12.02 -12.10
C GLN A 177 -10.17 12.49 -11.81
N ARG A 178 -9.96 13.79 -11.54
CA ARG A 178 -8.62 14.30 -11.16
C ARG A 178 -8.11 13.69 -9.86
N TRP A 179 -9.00 13.48 -8.88
CA TRP A 179 -8.62 12.81 -7.64
C TRP A 179 -8.26 11.34 -7.88
N ILE A 180 -9.06 10.61 -8.67
CA ILE A 180 -8.77 9.22 -9.03
C ILE A 180 -7.43 9.13 -9.78
N ASP A 181 -7.18 10.00 -10.77
CA ASP A 181 -5.94 10.02 -11.54
C ASP A 181 -4.72 10.26 -10.61
N LYS A 182 -4.81 11.20 -9.68
CA LYS A 182 -3.76 11.53 -8.72
C LYS A 182 -3.49 10.39 -7.74
N TRP A 183 -4.55 9.90 -7.11
CA TRP A 183 -4.40 8.98 -5.99
C TRP A 183 -4.21 7.53 -6.41
N PHE A 184 -4.72 7.12 -7.56
CA PHE A 184 -4.42 5.81 -8.13
C PHE A 184 -2.91 5.62 -8.34
N TRP A 185 -2.25 6.57 -9.01
CA TRP A 185 -0.84 6.46 -9.29
C TRP A 185 0.02 6.44 -8.01
N ARG A 186 -0.30 7.30 -7.08
CA ARG A 186 0.38 7.34 -5.78
C ARG A 186 0.14 6.05 -4.97
N GLY A 187 -1.08 5.55 -4.96
CA GLY A 187 -1.43 4.26 -4.35
C GLY A 187 -0.72 3.08 -5.02
N TYR A 188 -0.64 3.08 -6.35
CA TYR A 188 0.11 2.09 -7.10
C TYR A 188 1.60 2.08 -6.72
N ARG A 189 2.22 3.25 -6.58
CA ARG A 189 3.60 3.37 -6.10
C ARG A 189 3.77 2.82 -4.69
N LEU A 190 2.85 3.12 -3.80
CA LEU A 190 2.82 2.56 -2.45
C LEU A 190 2.69 1.03 -2.50
N LEU A 191 1.72 0.52 -3.25
CA LEU A 191 1.49 -0.91 -3.41
C LEU A 191 2.76 -1.63 -3.89
N THR A 192 3.42 -1.10 -4.89
CA THR A 192 4.61 -1.72 -5.47
C THR A 192 5.77 -1.82 -4.47
N ILE A 193 5.86 -0.91 -3.50
CA ILE A 193 6.82 -1.01 -2.38
C ILE A 193 6.49 -2.18 -1.47
N VAL A 194 5.24 -2.25 -1.05
CA VAL A 194 4.80 -3.25 -0.07
C VAL A 194 4.76 -4.64 -0.70
N ALA A 195 4.35 -4.71 -1.93
CA ALA A 195 4.18 -5.94 -2.70
C ALA A 195 5.46 -6.74 -2.91
N MET A 196 6.58 -6.08 -2.95
CA MET A 196 7.88 -6.74 -3.07
C MET A 196 8.18 -7.72 -1.94
N MET A 197 7.64 -7.49 -0.76
CA MET A 197 7.80 -8.39 0.38
C MET A 197 7.28 -9.79 0.09
N GLN A 198 6.30 -9.91 -0.79
CA GLN A 198 5.69 -11.20 -1.14
C GLN A 198 6.67 -12.12 -1.86
N ASP A 199 7.63 -11.58 -2.59
CA ASP A 199 8.67 -12.35 -3.27
C ASP A 199 9.60 -13.07 -2.28
N TYR A 200 9.67 -12.59 -1.06
CA TYR A 200 10.49 -13.19 0.00
C TYR A 200 9.74 -14.23 0.84
N MET A 201 8.43 -14.25 0.77
CA MET A 201 7.62 -15.16 1.59
C MET A 201 7.56 -16.59 1.02
N LEU A 202 7.64 -16.72 -0.30
CA LEU A 202 7.56 -18.01 -0.98
C LEU A 202 8.90 -18.41 -1.61
N PRO A 203 9.24 -19.72 -1.64
CA PRO A 203 10.45 -20.22 -2.30
C PRO A 203 10.40 -20.05 -3.81
N LYS A 204 9.21 -20.05 -4.37
CA LYS A 204 8.91 -19.86 -5.79
C LYS A 204 7.53 -19.26 -5.89
N ARG A 205 7.38 -18.22 -6.69
CA ARG A 205 6.08 -17.68 -7.02
C ARG A 205 5.33 -18.59 -7.99
N GLY A 206 4.02 -18.67 -7.78
CA GLY A 206 3.12 -19.28 -8.77
C GLY A 206 2.86 -18.35 -9.95
N LEU A 207 2.71 -17.04 -9.68
CA LEU A 207 2.46 -15.99 -10.66
C LEU A 207 3.49 -14.87 -10.51
N SER A 208 3.90 -14.25 -11.60
CA SER A 208 4.61 -12.98 -11.56
C SER A 208 3.67 -11.85 -11.13
N TRP A 209 4.24 -10.72 -10.70
CA TRP A 209 3.45 -9.52 -10.40
C TRP A 209 2.64 -9.05 -11.60
N LYS A 210 3.23 -9.13 -12.79
CA LYS A 210 2.57 -8.76 -14.03
C LYS A 210 1.32 -9.61 -14.25
N GLU A 211 1.46 -10.93 -14.17
CA GLU A 211 0.33 -11.87 -14.32
C GLU A 211 -0.75 -11.63 -13.26
N ALA A 212 -0.36 -11.41 -12.00
CA ALA A 212 -1.31 -11.11 -10.93
C ALA A 212 -2.06 -9.80 -11.18
N TRP A 213 -1.36 -8.77 -11.67
CA TRP A 213 -1.97 -7.50 -12.02
C TRP A 213 -2.91 -7.62 -13.22
N GLU A 214 -2.49 -8.31 -14.27
CA GLU A 214 -3.31 -8.55 -15.46
C GLU A 214 -4.63 -9.26 -15.09
N MET A 215 -4.55 -10.33 -14.30
CA MET A 215 -5.75 -11.02 -13.81
C MET A 215 -6.65 -10.09 -12.99
N TYR A 216 -6.07 -9.26 -12.14
CA TYR A 216 -6.81 -8.30 -11.33
C TYR A 216 -7.44 -7.19 -12.18
N ALA A 217 -6.70 -6.65 -13.14
CA ALA A 217 -7.21 -5.62 -14.06
C ALA A 217 -8.37 -6.14 -14.90
N GLU A 218 -8.33 -7.40 -15.34
CA GLU A 218 -9.41 -8.02 -16.11
C GLU A 218 -10.66 -8.29 -15.26
N SER A 219 -10.48 -8.78 -14.03
CA SER A 219 -11.59 -9.27 -13.21
C SER A 219 -12.22 -8.20 -12.30
N ASN A 220 -11.40 -7.49 -11.52
CA ASN A 220 -11.88 -6.60 -10.46
C ASN A 220 -11.74 -5.11 -10.82
N GLY A 221 -10.53 -4.63 -10.98
CA GLY A 221 -10.28 -3.20 -11.23
C GLY A 221 -10.87 -2.71 -12.54
N GLY A 222 -10.68 -3.46 -13.61
CA GLY A 222 -11.27 -3.14 -14.92
C GLY A 222 -12.79 -3.17 -14.92
N ALA A 223 -13.41 -4.14 -14.23
CA ALA A 223 -14.85 -4.21 -14.06
C ALA A 223 -15.41 -3.00 -13.31
N LEU A 224 -14.71 -2.55 -12.27
CA LEU A 224 -15.07 -1.37 -11.49
C LEU A 224 -15.11 -0.11 -12.37
N PHE A 225 -14.07 0.14 -13.17
CA PHE A 225 -14.05 1.31 -14.04
C PHE A 225 -15.07 1.23 -15.19
N LYS A 226 -15.38 0.03 -15.67
CA LYS A 226 -16.51 -0.16 -16.60
C LYS A 226 -17.85 0.22 -15.97
N ASP A 227 -18.06 -0.12 -14.68
CA ASP A 227 -19.28 0.26 -13.96
C ASP A 227 -19.34 1.78 -13.72
N LEU A 228 -18.23 2.41 -13.40
CA LEU A 228 -18.16 3.86 -13.20
C LEU A 228 -18.23 4.67 -14.52
N ALA A 229 -18.03 4.03 -15.66
CA ALA A 229 -18.13 4.69 -16.96
C ALA A 229 -19.52 5.28 -17.23
N ARG A 230 -20.58 4.73 -16.65
CA ARG A 230 -21.95 5.28 -16.72
C ARG A 230 -22.07 6.68 -16.08
N TYR A 231 -21.17 7.03 -15.19
CA TYR A 231 -21.08 8.35 -14.57
C TYR A 231 -20.05 9.27 -15.25
N GLY A 232 -19.46 8.85 -16.38
CA GLY A 232 -18.44 9.61 -17.08
C GLY A 232 -17.02 9.46 -16.53
N ILE A 233 -16.81 8.56 -15.56
CA ILE A 233 -15.48 8.23 -15.03
C ILE A 233 -14.81 7.22 -15.95
N ARG A 234 -13.56 7.48 -16.28
CA ARG A 234 -12.69 6.60 -17.08
C ARG A 234 -11.63 5.93 -16.19
N GLU A 235 -10.94 4.97 -16.76
CA GLU A 235 -9.73 4.41 -16.13
C GLU A 235 -8.76 5.51 -15.72
N PRO A 236 -8.09 5.37 -14.56
CA PRO A 236 -7.20 6.42 -14.07
C PRO A 236 -6.00 6.61 -15.00
N LYS A 237 -5.49 7.81 -15.02
CA LYS A 237 -4.22 8.12 -15.68
C LYS A 237 -3.12 7.24 -15.06
N GLY A 238 -2.36 6.55 -15.90
CA GLY A 238 -1.36 5.57 -15.46
C GLY A 238 -1.87 4.13 -15.35
N TRP A 239 -3.17 3.87 -15.58
CA TRP A 239 -3.72 2.51 -15.59
C TRP A 239 -3.01 1.60 -16.61
N ALA A 240 -2.81 2.09 -17.84
CA ALA A 240 -2.10 1.35 -18.86
C ALA A 240 -0.65 1.06 -18.48
N ASP A 241 0.05 2.02 -17.87
CA ASP A 241 1.42 1.83 -17.37
C ASP A 241 1.48 0.81 -16.24
N ALA A 242 0.47 0.78 -15.38
CA ALA A 242 0.34 -0.23 -14.34
C ALA A 242 0.12 -1.63 -14.92
N CYS A 243 -0.78 -1.75 -15.91
CA CYS A 243 -1.05 -3.01 -16.61
C CYS A 243 0.13 -3.51 -17.45
N ASP A 244 0.88 -2.61 -18.07
CA ASP A 244 2.11 -2.95 -18.82
C ASP A 244 3.23 -3.49 -17.93
N GLY A 245 3.13 -3.31 -16.64
CA GLY A 245 4.11 -3.81 -15.68
C GLY A 245 5.46 -3.12 -15.76
N LYS A 246 5.51 -1.92 -16.29
CA LYS A 246 6.74 -1.13 -16.49
C LYS A 246 7.61 -1.04 -15.25
N HIS A 247 6.96 -0.97 -14.08
CA HIS A 247 7.64 -0.89 -12.78
C HIS A 247 7.96 -2.25 -12.15
N HIS A 248 7.34 -3.34 -12.64
CA HIS A 248 7.58 -4.68 -12.11
C HIS A 248 8.98 -5.22 -12.48
N ILE A 249 9.47 -4.86 -13.66
CA ILE A 249 10.82 -5.26 -14.10
C ILE A 249 11.88 -4.66 -13.19
N SER A 250 11.73 -3.40 -12.82
CA SER A 250 12.63 -2.75 -11.86
C SER A 250 12.58 -3.44 -10.49
N HIS A 251 11.39 -3.85 -10.04
CA HIS A 251 11.25 -4.61 -8.80
C HIS A 251 11.94 -5.95 -8.84
N GLN A 252 11.76 -6.72 -9.90
CA GLN A 252 12.40 -8.03 -10.05
C GLN A 252 13.91 -7.91 -10.11
N ALA A 253 14.43 -6.92 -10.84
CA ALA A 253 15.86 -6.66 -10.92
C ALA A 253 16.45 -6.31 -9.55
N TRP A 254 15.80 -5.42 -8.81
CA TRP A 254 16.23 -5.06 -7.46
C TRP A 254 16.09 -6.21 -6.47
N ASN A 255 15.02 -6.99 -6.54
CA ASN A 255 14.85 -8.19 -5.74
C ASN A 255 15.97 -9.20 -5.97
N THR A 256 16.34 -9.42 -7.22
CA THR A 256 17.44 -10.31 -7.57
C THR A 256 18.74 -9.81 -6.99
N PHE A 257 19.03 -8.53 -7.14
CA PHE A 257 20.22 -7.90 -6.59
C PHE A 257 20.31 -8.07 -5.06
N TYR A 258 19.21 -7.85 -4.35
CA TYR A 258 19.17 -7.97 -2.89
C TYR A 258 19.25 -9.39 -2.39
N ASN A 259 18.61 -10.33 -3.07
CA ASN A 259 18.72 -11.74 -2.73
C ASN A 259 20.16 -12.25 -2.80
N TYR A 260 20.94 -11.73 -3.74
CA TYR A 260 22.35 -12.10 -3.88
C TYR A 260 23.27 -11.37 -2.91
N ASN A 261 22.99 -10.15 -2.56
CA ASN A 261 23.90 -9.32 -1.76
C ASN A 261 23.51 -9.19 -0.28
N ALA A 262 22.35 -9.67 0.13
CA ALA A 262 21.83 -9.82 1.51
C ALA A 262 21.91 -8.58 2.44
N ALA A 263 22.40 -7.42 1.98
CA ALA A 263 22.87 -6.35 2.85
C ALA A 263 22.17 -5.00 2.65
N ALA A 264 21.27 -4.87 1.67
CA ALA A 264 20.78 -3.57 1.32
C ALA A 264 19.26 -3.42 1.57
N PRO A 265 18.76 -2.21 1.81
CA PRO A 265 17.34 -1.96 1.94
C PRO A 265 16.61 -2.28 0.64
N PHE A 266 15.36 -2.71 0.74
CA PHE A 266 14.53 -3.05 -0.41
C PHE A 266 14.22 -1.80 -1.24
N HIS A 267 14.46 -1.87 -2.54
CA HIS A 267 14.03 -0.87 -3.50
C HIS A 267 12.94 -1.47 -4.39
N THR A 268 11.85 -0.79 -4.50
CA THR A 268 10.68 -1.29 -5.20
C THR A 268 10.59 -0.77 -6.62
N TRP A 269 11.18 0.37 -6.88
CA TRP A 269 11.40 0.95 -8.20
C TRP A 269 12.61 1.87 -8.16
N VAL A 270 13.09 2.25 -9.32
CA VAL A 270 14.06 3.33 -9.43
C VAL A 270 13.29 4.64 -9.56
N PRO A 271 13.35 5.52 -8.55
CA PRO A 271 12.67 6.81 -8.62
C PRO A 271 13.23 7.64 -9.79
N THR A 272 12.37 8.44 -10.40
CA THR A 272 12.81 9.48 -11.34
C THR A 272 13.55 10.58 -10.59
N ASP A 273 14.31 11.41 -11.33
CA ASP A 273 14.98 12.57 -10.72
C ASP A 273 13.99 13.54 -10.09
N GLU A 274 12.82 13.72 -10.69
CA GLU A 274 11.74 14.56 -10.17
C GLU A 274 11.13 13.99 -8.88
N GLU A 275 10.89 12.67 -8.84
CA GLU A 275 10.42 11.99 -7.63
C GLU A 275 11.44 12.10 -6.49
N LEU A 276 12.72 11.90 -6.78
CA LEU A 276 13.80 12.06 -5.80
C LEU A 276 13.92 13.48 -5.30
N ALA A 277 13.88 14.48 -6.18
CA ALA A 277 13.93 15.88 -5.80
C ALA A 277 12.78 16.26 -4.88
N TRP A 278 11.56 15.85 -5.24
CA TRP A 278 10.37 16.10 -4.44
C TRP A 278 10.43 15.41 -3.06
N LEU A 279 10.83 14.13 -3.03
CA LEU A 279 10.96 13.39 -1.76
C LEU A 279 12.08 13.97 -0.88
N SER A 280 13.20 14.42 -1.49
CA SER A 280 14.32 15.03 -0.76
C SER A 280 13.93 16.37 -0.15
N GLU A 281 13.11 17.15 -0.84
CA GLU A 281 12.57 18.40 -0.30
C GLU A 281 11.63 18.14 0.88
N LYS A 282 10.73 17.17 0.73
CA LYS A 282 9.72 16.84 1.75
C LYS A 282 10.28 16.11 2.96
N TYR A 283 11.23 15.21 2.73
CA TYR A 283 11.83 14.35 3.76
C TYR A 283 13.37 14.26 3.63
N PRO A 284 14.08 15.36 3.85
CA PRO A 284 15.52 15.41 3.61
C PRO A 284 16.31 14.38 4.41
N GLU A 285 15.91 14.11 5.65
CA GLU A 285 16.58 13.13 6.50
C GLU A 285 16.40 11.68 6.04
N SER A 286 15.28 11.37 5.40
CA SER A 286 14.98 10.02 4.92
C SER A 286 15.62 9.74 3.56
N VAL A 287 15.49 10.68 2.63
CA VAL A 287 15.88 10.47 1.23
C VAL A 287 17.38 10.62 1.04
N THR A 288 18.00 11.62 1.64
CA THR A 288 19.43 11.91 1.45
C THR A 288 20.36 10.87 2.06
N VAL A 289 19.93 10.19 3.13
CA VAL A 289 20.77 9.19 3.82
C VAL A 289 20.67 7.82 3.20
N GLN A 290 19.55 7.50 2.54
CA GLN A 290 19.21 6.12 2.17
C GLN A 290 19.18 5.87 0.65
N VAL A 291 19.19 6.91 -0.18
CA VAL A 291 19.21 6.73 -1.63
C VAL A 291 20.56 6.14 -2.05
N PRO A 292 20.60 5.01 -2.74
CA PRO A 292 21.86 4.43 -3.21
C PRO A 292 22.54 5.38 -4.19
N ASP A 293 23.88 5.48 -4.10
CA ASP A 293 24.69 6.24 -5.04
C ASP A 293 24.58 5.73 -6.49
N LYS A 294 24.06 4.50 -6.66
CA LYS A 294 23.92 3.86 -7.97
C LYS A 294 22.46 3.56 -8.27
N ARG A 295 22.00 4.01 -9.42
CA ARG A 295 20.71 3.68 -9.99
C ARG A 295 20.74 2.34 -10.73
N ALA A 296 19.57 1.78 -11.04
CA ALA A 296 19.50 0.54 -11.80
C ALA A 296 20.25 0.60 -13.13
N SER A 297 20.25 1.76 -13.81
CA SER A 297 21.04 2.01 -15.01
C SER A 297 22.54 1.84 -14.79
N ASP A 298 23.07 2.27 -13.64
CA ASP A 298 24.48 2.21 -13.29
C ASP A 298 24.92 0.78 -12.93
N LEU A 299 23.96 -0.07 -12.61
CA LEU A 299 24.14 -1.49 -12.34
C LEU A 299 23.98 -2.35 -13.59
N GLY A 300 23.78 -1.74 -14.77
CA GLY A 300 23.51 -2.44 -16.01
C GLY A 300 22.12 -3.07 -16.11
N LEU A 301 21.26 -2.78 -15.15
CA LEU A 301 19.87 -3.21 -15.11
C LEU A 301 19.06 -2.21 -15.94
N ARG A 302 18.86 -2.51 -17.21
CA ARG A 302 17.99 -1.69 -18.06
C ARG A 302 16.54 -1.87 -17.60
N ALA A 303 15.89 -0.76 -17.32
CA ALA A 303 14.43 -0.74 -17.33
C ALA A 303 14.02 -1.08 -18.78
N GLY A 304 13.44 -2.26 -18.95
CA GLY A 304 12.89 -2.70 -20.23
C GLY A 304 11.59 -1.98 -20.52
#